data_bbd7058a93696bf287e4407c54b505d3
#
_entry.id   bbd7058a93696bf287e4407c54b505d3
#
_cell.length_a   1.000
_cell.length_b   1.000
_cell.length_c   1.000
_cell.angle_alpha   90.00
_cell.angle_beta   90.00
_cell.angle_gamma   90.00
#
_symmetry.space_group_name_H-M   'P 1'
#
loop_
_entity.id
_entity.type
_entity.pdbx_description
1 polymer ?
#
loop_
_entity_poly.entity_id
_entity_poly.type
_entity_poly.pdbx_seq_one_letter_code
_entity_poly.pdbx_strand_id
1 'polypeptide(L)'
;LRIAKAGEIGNVRIVDTAVLPIEPIKPKKLQILILALFLGTFLGTLLALLRNMMRSGIKDSGQIENELDLPVYATVPRSSIQESRIKLLKKKKHIPILAIKNGDDIAIESLRSMRTAIHFAMNQAKNNIIMISGPAPEVGKSFISTNLATILAQSNKRVLIIDGDMRRGYLHKYFNHDNQPGLAEYLNAQQ
;
A
#
# COMPACT_ATOMS: atom_id res chain seq x y z
N LEU A 1 -56.22 74.29 -38.29
CA LEU A 1 -56.24 72.81 -38.05
C LEU A 1 -55.56 71.98 -39.14
N ARG A 2 -54.35 72.36 -39.61
CA ARG A 2 -53.57 71.64 -40.62
C ARG A 2 -52.06 71.56 -40.31
N ILE A 3 -51.64 71.69 -39.05
CA ILE A 3 -50.22 71.72 -38.70
C ILE A 3 -49.78 70.48 -37.91
N ALA A 4 -50.68 69.55 -37.59
CA ALA A 4 -50.36 68.34 -36.79
C ALA A 4 -49.97 67.11 -37.62
N LYS A 5 -49.75 67.24 -38.94
CA LYS A 5 -49.47 66.10 -39.82
C LYS A 5 -48.09 66.14 -40.52
N ALA A 6 -47.24 67.09 -40.12
CA ALA A 6 -45.89 67.25 -40.67
C ALA A 6 -44.77 66.65 -39.77
N GLY A 7 -45.12 65.96 -38.72
CA GLY A 7 -44.15 65.38 -37.79
C GLY A 7 -43.85 63.88 -37.95
N GLU A 8 -44.49 63.21 -38.93
CA GLU A 8 -44.30 61.79 -39.21
C GLU A 8 -43.43 61.55 -40.45
N ILE A 9 -42.30 62.24 -40.56
CA ILE A 9 -41.28 61.86 -41.55
C ILE A 9 -40.02 61.38 -40.77
N GLY A 10 -40.20 60.33 -40.04
CA GLY A 10 -39.09 59.54 -39.65
C GLY A 10 -39.14 58.25 -40.44
N ASN A 11 -38.24 58.08 -41.41
CA ASN A 11 -38.01 56.78 -42.09
C ASN A 11 -37.50 55.71 -41.09
N VAL A 12 -38.24 55.53 -40.00
CA VAL A 12 -37.99 54.45 -39.08
C VAL A 12 -38.82 53.26 -39.52
N ARG A 13 -38.18 52.39 -40.26
CA ARG A 13 -38.77 51.12 -40.67
C ARG A 13 -38.45 50.14 -39.51
N ILE A 14 -39.43 49.63 -38.83
CA ILE A 14 -39.30 48.51 -37.92
C ILE A 14 -38.89 47.32 -38.75
N VAL A 15 -37.62 46.93 -38.68
CA VAL A 15 -37.05 45.84 -39.48
C VAL A 15 -37.37 44.52 -38.85
N ASP A 16 -37.50 44.48 -37.55
CA ASP A 16 -37.83 43.27 -36.77
C ASP A 16 -38.46 43.61 -35.41
N THR A 17 -39.41 42.80 -34.99
CA THR A 17 -39.98 42.89 -33.64
C THR A 17 -39.18 42.00 -32.72
N ALA A 18 -38.68 42.55 -31.61
CA ALA A 18 -37.98 41.81 -30.59
C ALA A 18 -38.89 40.71 -30.01
N VAL A 19 -38.63 39.45 -30.40
CA VAL A 19 -39.31 38.29 -29.86
C VAL A 19 -38.47 37.76 -28.70
N LEU A 20 -39.10 37.55 -27.53
CA LEU A 20 -38.44 36.91 -26.37
C LEU A 20 -38.06 35.48 -26.76
N PRO A 21 -36.78 35.07 -26.63
CA PRO A 21 -36.37 33.72 -26.92
C PRO A 21 -37.07 32.74 -25.98
N ILE A 22 -37.74 31.74 -26.52
CA ILE A 22 -38.49 30.71 -25.78
C ILE A 22 -37.50 29.77 -25.06
N GLU A 23 -36.29 29.63 -25.61
CA GLU A 23 -35.23 28.80 -25.00
C GLU A 23 -34.01 29.65 -24.58
N PRO A 24 -33.38 29.33 -23.45
CA PRO A 24 -32.19 30.03 -23.00
C PRO A 24 -31.01 29.82 -23.94
N ILE A 25 -30.53 30.88 -24.57
CA ILE A 25 -29.41 30.87 -25.52
C ILE A 25 -28.09 30.49 -24.82
N LYS A 26 -27.96 30.77 -23.52
CA LYS A 26 -26.80 30.48 -22.65
C LYS A 26 -27.26 30.23 -21.22
N PRO A 27 -26.54 29.37 -20.43
CA PRO A 27 -25.41 28.54 -20.83
C PRO A 27 -25.84 27.26 -21.56
N LYS A 28 -25.03 26.78 -22.50
CA LYS A 28 -25.28 25.51 -23.23
C LYS A 28 -24.97 24.32 -22.33
N LYS A 29 -25.90 23.96 -21.46
CA LYS A 29 -25.74 22.96 -20.37
C LYS A 29 -25.17 21.63 -20.85
N LEU A 30 -25.63 21.12 -21.99
CA LEU A 30 -25.19 19.86 -22.58
C LEU A 30 -23.68 19.90 -22.95
N GLN A 31 -23.25 21.00 -23.60
CA GLN A 31 -21.85 21.16 -24.00
C GLN A 31 -20.92 21.25 -22.78
N ILE A 32 -21.36 21.97 -21.73
CA ILE A 32 -20.60 22.07 -20.46
C ILE A 32 -20.52 20.71 -19.82
N LEU A 33 -21.58 19.91 -19.78
CA LEU A 33 -21.60 18.57 -19.21
C LEU A 33 -20.63 17.62 -19.93
N ILE A 34 -20.64 17.62 -21.25
CA ILE A 34 -19.76 16.79 -22.09
C ILE A 34 -18.30 17.20 -21.86
N LEU A 35 -18.03 18.50 -21.85
CA LEU A 35 -16.67 19.00 -21.59
C LEU A 35 -16.18 18.65 -20.20
N ALA A 36 -17.03 18.79 -19.18
CA ALA A 36 -16.69 18.42 -17.80
C ALA A 36 -16.42 16.92 -17.65
N LEU A 37 -17.22 16.07 -18.30
CA LEU A 37 -17.00 14.63 -18.31
C LEU A 37 -15.66 14.26 -18.97
N PHE A 38 -15.37 14.86 -20.12
CA PHE A 38 -14.12 14.61 -20.84
C PHE A 38 -12.89 15.06 -20.03
N LEU A 39 -12.94 16.27 -19.48
CA LEU A 39 -11.85 16.82 -18.67
C LEU A 39 -11.67 16.01 -17.37
N GLY A 40 -12.76 15.60 -16.74
CA GLY A 40 -12.73 14.79 -15.52
C GLY A 40 -12.12 13.41 -15.75
N THR A 41 -12.51 12.71 -16.82
CA THR A 41 -11.93 11.41 -17.17
C THR A 41 -10.45 11.52 -17.55
N PHE A 42 -10.09 12.54 -18.32
CA PHE A 42 -8.70 12.79 -18.69
C PHE A 42 -7.82 13.06 -17.46
N LEU A 43 -8.25 13.98 -16.60
CA LEU A 43 -7.51 14.31 -15.37
C LEU A 43 -7.42 13.14 -14.40
N GLY A 44 -8.53 12.39 -14.26
CA GLY A 44 -8.56 11.17 -13.44
C GLY A 44 -7.58 10.10 -13.91
N THR A 45 -7.54 9.87 -15.23
CA THR A 45 -6.60 8.91 -15.83
C THR A 45 -5.16 9.36 -15.67
N LEU A 46 -4.88 10.65 -15.91
CA LEU A 46 -3.55 11.22 -15.74
C LEU A 46 -3.05 11.08 -14.29
N LEU A 47 -3.89 11.41 -13.31
CA LEU A 47 -3.56 11.26 -11.88
C LEU A 47 -3.36 9.79 -11.50
N ALA A 48 -4.15 8.88 -12.03
CA ALA A 48 -3.98 7.45 -11.79
C ALA A 48 -2.65 6.93 -12.34
N LEU A 49 -2.25 7.35 -13.54
CA LEU A 49 -0.96 7.02 -14.14
C LEU A 49 0.21 7.59 -13.33
N LEU A 50 0.15 8.88 -12.96
CA LEU A 50 1.17 9.51 -12.12
C LEU A 50 1.32 8.78 -10.78
N ARG A 51 0.21 8.45 -10.12
CA ARG A 51 0.22 7.69 -8.88
C ARG A 51 0.78 6.28 -9.03
N ASN A 52 0.56 5.64 -10.18
CA ASN A 52 1.13 4.32 -10.47
C ASN A 52 2.64 4.39 -10.74
N MET A 53 3.11 5.42 -11.44
CA MET A 53 4.53 5.65 -11.66
C MET A 53 5.29 5.96 -10.36
N MET A 54 4.68 6.68 -9.42
CA MET A 54 5.27 6.97 -8.12
C MET A 54 5.32 5.77 -7.17
N ARG A 55 4.64 4.67 -7.48
CA ARG A 55 4.74 3.39 -6.76
C ARG A 55 5.93 2.58 -7.27
N SER A 56 7.13 3.11 -7.09
CA SER A 56 8.39 2.43 -7.40
C SER A 56 8.68 1.37 -6.34
N GLY A 57 8.05 0.20 -6.46
CA GLY A 57 8.45 -1.00 -5.71
C GLY A 57 9.18 -1.92 -6.67
N ILE A 58 10.19 -2.64 -6.19
CA ILE A 58 10.82 -3.72 -6.95
C ILE A 58 9.73 -4.75 -7.24
N LYS A 59 9.41 -4.94 -8.51
CA LYS A 59 8.34 -5.85 -8.97
C LYS A 59 8.90 -7.18 -9.46
N ASP A 60 10.17 -7.19 -9.82
CA ASP A 60 10.84 -8.35 -10.38
C ASP A 60 12.07 -8.71 -9.54
N SER A 61 12.12 -9.95 -9.09
CA SER A 61 13.26 -10.51 -8.35
C SER A 61 14.53 -10.53 -9.19
N GLY A 62 14.41 -10.70 -10.52
CA GLY A 62 15.53 -10.71 -11.43
C GLY A 62 16.30 -9.39 -11.47
N GLN A 63 15.66 -8.26 -11.20
CA GLN A 63 16.36 -6.98 -11.09
C GLN A 63 17.33 -6.95 -9.91
N ILE A 64 16.93 -7.54 -8.77
CA ILE A 64 17.78 -7.60 -7.57
C ILE A 64 19.02 -8.48 -7.86
N GLU A 65 18.81 -9.62 -8.47
CA GLU A 65 19.90 -10.55 -8.78
C GLU A 65 20.88 -9.95 -9.79
N ASN A 66 20.36 -9.31 -10.84
CA ASN A 66 21.18 -8.73 -11.91
C ASN A 66 21.91 -7.44 -11.52
N GLU A 67 21.29 -6.59 -10.69
CA GLU A 67 21.86 -5.29 -10.34
C GLU A 67 22.73 -5.34 -9.08
N LEU A 68 22.39 -6.23 -8.13
CA LEU A 68 23.04 -6.29 -6.83
C LEU A 68 23.90 -7.55 -6.64
N ASP A 69 23.85 -8.50 -7.55
CA ASP A 69 24.54 -9.80 -7.46
C ASP A 69 24.19 -10.54 -6.14
N LEU A 70 22.95 -10.38 -5.69
CA LEU A 70 22.45 -11.00 -4.47
C LEU A 70 21.40 -12.06 -4.80
N PRO A 71 21.53 -13.31 -4.31
CA PRO A 71 20.55 -14.35 -4.58
C PRO A 71 19.21 -14.04 -3.91
N VAL A 72 18.11 -14.18 -4.66
CA VAL A 72 16.76 -14.04 -4.14
C VAL A 72 16.24 -15.41 -3.70
N TYR A 73 16.20 -15.67 -2.42
CA TYR A 73 15.74 -16.94 -1.85
C TYR A 73 14.23 -17.14 -1.93
N ALA A 74 13.44 -16.08 -1.81
CA ALA A 74 11.99 -16.14 -1.95
C ALA A 74 11.37 -14.75 -2.12
N THR A 75 10.22 -14.72 -2.78
CA THR A 75 9.33 -13.55 -2.84
C THR A 75 8.11 -13.84 -1.98
N VAL A 76 7.91 -13.06 -0.93
CA VAL A 76 6.81 -13.23 0.01
C VAL A 76 5.73 -12.19 -0.28
N PRO A 77 4.56 -12.58 -0.81
CA PRO A 77 3.48 -11.64 -1.09
C PRO A 77 2.84 -11.12 0.20
N ARG A 78 2.17 -9.97 0.10
CA ARG A 78 1.37 -9.44 1.21
C ARG A 78 0.14 -10.31 1.44
N SER A 79 -0.07 -10.73 2.69
CA SER A 79 -1.28 -11.45 3.08
C SER A 79 -2.42 -10.47 3.35
N SER A 80 -3.49 -10.54 2.56
CA SER A 80 -4.72 -9.77 2.79
C SER A 80 -5.42 -10.16 4.10
N ILE A 81 -5.30 -11.42 4.50
CA ILE A 81 -5.84 -11.94 5.75
C ILE A 81 -5.15 -11.28 6.94
N GLN A 82 -3.81 -11.20 6.90
CA GLN A 82 -3.04 -10.56 7.97
C GLN A 82 -3.31 -9.06 8.05
N GLU A 83 -3.37 -8.37 6.91
CA GLU A 83 -3.70 -6.93 6.88
C GLU A 83 -5.07 -6.62 7.46
N SER A 84 -6.08 -7.41 7.08
CA SER A 84 -7.44 -7.27 7.60
C SER A 84 -7.48 -7.51 9.12
N ARG A 85 -6.78 -8.53 9.60
CA ARG A 85 -6.68 -8.83 11.04
C ARG A 85 -5.96 -7.74 11.80
N ILE A 86 -4.85 -7.23 11.31
CA ILE A 86 -4.13 -6.11 11.95
C ILE A 86 -5.03 -4.87 12.04
N LYS A 87 -5.78 -4.54 10.98
CA LYS A 87 -6.73 -3.43 10.98
C LYS A 87 -7.83 -3.60 12.04
N LEU A 88 -8.41 -4.79 12.13
CA LEU A 88 -9.44 -5.11 13.13
C LEU A 88 -8.89 -5.12 14.57
N LEU A 89 -7.62 -5.47 14.73
CA LEU A 89 -6.96 -5.65 16.02
C LEU A 89 -6.15 -4.44 16.48
N LYS A 90 -6.23 -3.28 15.80
CA LYS A 90 -5.51 -2.04 16.19
C LYS A 90 -5.69 -1.67 17.67
N LYS A 91 -6.77 -2.14 18.33
CA LYS A 91 -7.03 -1.95 19.76
C LYS A 91 -6.59 -3.13 20.65
N LYS A 92 -6.19 -4.27 20.08
CA LYS A 92 -5.79 -5.46 20.87
C LYS A 92 -4.28 -5.55 21.01
N LYS A 93 -3.83 -5.99 22.19
CA LYS A 93 -2.39 -6.14 22.51
C LYS A 93 -1.70 -7.30 21.77
N HIS A 94 -2.45 -8.22 21.15
CA HIS A 94 -1.95 -9.44 20.54
C HIS A 94 -2.11 -9.45 19.03
N ILE A 95 -1.05 -9.80 18.30
CA ILE A 95 -1.04 -10.00 16.85
C ILE A 95 -1.00 -11.50 16.58
N PRO A 96 -1.98 -12.08 15.88
CA PRO A 96 -1.98 -13.51 15.59
C PRO A 96 -0.87 -13.89 14.61
N ILE A 97 -0.19 -14.99 14.89
CA ILE A 97 0.82 -15.58 13.99
C ILE A 97 0.07 -16.26 12.84
N LEU A 98 0.32 -15.84 11.62
CA LEU A 98 -0.39 -16.33 10.43
C LEU A 98 -0.11 -17.82 10.18
N ALA A 99 1.12 -18.26 10.34
CA ALA A 99 1.54 -19.65 10.17
C ALA A 99 0.79 -20.64 11.10
N ILE A 100 0.26 -20.16 12.24
CA ILE A 100 -0.57 -20.97 13.15
C ILE A 100 -2.03 -20.92 12.74
N LYS A 101 -2.52 -19.74 12.37
CA LYS A 101 -3.96 -19.49 12.18
C LYS A 101 -4.46 -19.78 10.76
N ASN A 102 -3.61 -19.61 9.75
CA ASN A 102 -3.91 -19.81 8.33
C ASN A 102 -2.65 -20.32 7.61
N GLY A 103 -2.32 -21.58 7.85
CA GLY A 103 -1.14 -22.22 7.26
C GLY A 103 -1.16 -22.32 5.73
N ASP A 104 -2.35 -22.20 5.10
CA ASP A 104 -2.53 -22.30 3.64
C ASP A 104 -2.45 -20.93 2.94
N ASP A 105 -2.10 -19.86 3.66
CA ASP A 105 -1.91 -18.54 3.04
C ASP A 105 -0.68 -18.55 2.12
N ILE A 106 -0.79 -17.92 0.95
CA ILE A 106 0.27 -17.86 -0.07
C ILE A 106 1.58 -17.31 0.52
N ALA A 107 1.51 -16.34 1.43
CA ALA A 107 2.68 -15.81 2.12
C ALA A 107 3.36 -16.89 2.99
N ILE A 108 2.60 -17.78 3.61
CA ILE A 108 3.13 -18.87 4.42
C ILE A 108 3.77 -19.94 3.54
N GLU A 109 3.17 -20.28 2.40
CA GLU A 109 3.80 -21.17 1.43
C GLU A 109 5.12 -20.62 0.88
N SER A 110 5.16 -19.33 0.59
CA SER A 110 6.41 -18.66 0.20
C SER A 110 7.48 -18.76 1.30
N LEU A 111 7.09 -18.63 2.59
CA LEU A 111 8.01 -18.80 3.71
C LEU A 111 8.45 -20.26 3.92
N ARG A 112 7.61 -21.24 3.58
CA ARG A 112 8.03 -22.67 3.56
C ARG A 112 9.08 -22.92 2.47
N SER A 113 8.89 -22.35 1.29
CA SER A 113 9.90 -22.40 0.22
C SER A 113 11.19 -21.70 0.64
N MET A 114 11.09 -20.53 1.25
CA MET A 114 12.23 -19.79 1.83
C MET A 114 12.97 -20.61 2.88
N ARG A 115 12.26 -21.32 3.78
CA ARG A 115 12.89 -22.23 4.76
C ARG A 115 13.78 -23.27 4.07
N THR A 116 13.31 -23.87 2.96
CA THR A 116 14.07 -24.86 2.21
C THR A 116 15.32 -24.23 1.59
N ALA A 117 15.20 -23.06 0.98
CA ALA A 117 16.32 -22.34 0.40
C ALA A 117 17.37 -21.96 1.48
N ILE A 118 16.92 -21.45 2.62
CA ILE A 118 17.78 -21.12 3.76
C ILE A 118 18.48 -22.38 4.30
N HIS A 119 17.80 -23.52 4.37
CA HIS A 119 18.39 -24.76 4.83
C HIS A 119 19.62 -25.15 3.98
N PHE A 120 19.50 -25.04 2.66
CA PHE A 120 20.64 -25.31 1.76
C PHE A 120 21.73 -24.25 1.91
N ALA A 121 21.40 -22.97 2.02
CA ALA A 121 22.38 -21.91 2.22
C ALA A 121 23.14 -22.07 3.55
N MET A 122 22.47 -22.51 4.60
CA MET A 122 23.08 -22.71 5.92
C MET A 122 23.99 -23.93 6.01
N ASN A 123 23.91 -24.89 5.09
CA ASN A 123 24.85 -26.02 5.05
C ASN A 123 26.33 -25.60 4.90
N GLN A 124 26.55 -24.40 4.35
CA GLN A 124 27.89 -23.81 4.19
C GLN A 124 28.19 -22.74 5.26
N ALA A 125 27.23 -22.42 6.12
CA ALA A 125 27.39 -21.40 7.14
C ALA A 125 28.16 -21.94 8.37
N LYS A 126 28.96 -21.06 8.99
CA LYS A 126 29.73 -21.42 10.19
C LYS A 126 28.88 -21.51 11.47
N ASN A 127 27.66 -21.01 11.44
CA ASN A 127 26.75 -20.98 12.58
C ASN A 127 25.28 -21.07 12.13
N ASN A 128 24.37 -21.20 13.09
CA ASN A 128 22.93 -21.32 12.86
C ASN A 128 22.20 -20.00 13.18
N ILE A 129 22.83 -18.85 12.93
CA ILE A 129 22.26 -17.54 13.20
C ILE A 129 21.74 -16.94 11.91
N ILE A 130 20.47 -16.54 11.91
CA ILE A 130 19.81 -15.84 10.78
C ILE A 130 19.45 -14.43 11.25
N MET A 131 20.00 -13.42 10.58
CA MET A 131 19.63 -12.03 10.83
C MET A 131 18.66 -11.57 9.75
N ILE A 132 17.51 -11.05 10.16
CA ILE A 132 16.50 -10.47 9.26
C ILE A 132 16.53 -8.96 9.40
N SER A 133 16.98 -8.28 8.36
CA SER A 133 17.08 -6.83 8.30
C SER A 133 16.27 -6.27 7.11
N GLY A 134 16.20 -4.97 6.99
CA GLY A 134 15.52 -4.32 5.85
C GLY A 134 15.69 -2.80 5.85
N PRO A 135 15.61 -2.17 4.67
CA PRO A 135 15.99 -0.77 4.44
C PRO A 135 15.03 0.24 5.06
N ALA A 136 13.79 -0.16 5.40
CA ALA A 136 12.77 0.75 5.88
C ALA A 136 11.92 0.12 7.00
N PRO A 137 11.21 0.94 7.79
CA PRO A 137 10.12 0.48 8.65
C PRO A 137 9.01 -0.17 7.83
N GLU A 138 8.24 -1.06 8.44
CA GLU A 138 7.03 -1.68 7.88
C GLU A 138 7.23 -2.50 6.58
N VAL A 139 8.46 -2.85 6.21
CA VAL A 139 8.73 -3.74 5.06
C VAL A 139 8.43 -5.21 5.35
N GLY A 140 8.00 -5.55 6.56
CA GLY A 140 7.56 -6.90 6.91
C GLY A 140 8.57 -7.73 7.70
N LYS A 141 9.69 -7.17 8.17
CA LYS A 141 10.73 -7.89 8.95
C LYS A 141 10.14 -8.77 10.05
N SER A 142 9.38 -8.18 10.95
CA SER A 142 8.79 -8.91 12.08
C SER A 142 7.74 -9.95 11.67
N PHE A 143 7.03 -9.71 10.58
CA PHE A 143 6.13 -10.71 9.99
C PHE A 143 6.92 -11.93 9.51
N ILE A 144 7.98 -11.70 8.75
CA ILE A 144 8.83 -12.76 8.21
C ILE A 144 9.52 -13.51 9.34
N SER A 145 10.17 -12.81 10.28
CA SER A 145 10.91 -13.47 11.41
C SER A 145 9.98 -14.32 12.25
N THR A 146 8.81 -13.81 12.63
CA THR A 146 7.86 -14.55 13.47
C THR A 146 7.30 -15.79 12.79
N ASN A 147 6.85 -15.63 11.53
CA ASN A 147 6.25 -16.75 10.80
C ASN A 147 7.30 -17.78 10.38
N LEU A 148 8.51 -17.36 9.97
CA LEU A 148 9.61 -18.26 9.65
C LEU A 148 10.07 -19.05 10.90
N ALA A 149 10.23 -18.39 12.04
CA ALA A 149 10.55 -19.04 13.30
C ALA A 149 9.49 -20.09 13.69
N THR A 150 8.22 -19.76 13.49
CA THR A 150 7.10 -20.69 13.72
C THR A 150 7.17 -21.89 12.79
N ILE A 151 7.42 -21.67 11.48
CA ILE A 151 7.54 -22.76 10.50
C ILE A 151 8.74 -23.67 10.81
N LEU A 152 9.85 -23.09 11.25
CA LEU A 152 11.02 -23.87 11.68
C LEU A 152 10.71 -24.70 12.93
N ALA A 153 10.01 -24.13 13.92
CA ALA A 153 9.58 -24.82 15.12
C ALA A 153 8.60 -25.97 14.80
N GLN A 154 7.66 -25.76 13.88
CA GLN A 154 6.75 -26.81 13.38
C GLN A 154 7.49 -27.98 12.70
N SER A 155 8.73 -27.73 12.25
CA SER A 155 9.63 -28.76 11.68
C SER A 155 10.56 -29.39 12.73
N ASN A 156 10.17 -29.40 14.00
CA ASN A 156 10.91 -29.94 15.14
C ASN A 156 12.30 -29.30 15.38
N LYS A 157 12.52 -28.07 14.94
CA LYS A 157 13.73 -27.30 15.24
C LYS A 157 13.54 -26.47 16.50
N ARG A 158 14.56 -26.42 17.35
CA ARG A 158 14.59 -25.47 18.48
C ARG A 158 14.96 -24.09 17.95
N VAL A 159 14.09 -23.12 18.10
CA VAL A 159 14.26 -21.77 17.55
C VAL A 159 14.22 -20.76 18.69
N LEU A 160 15.26 -19.94 18.78
CA LEU A 160 15.27 -18.74 19.60
C LEU A 160 15.05 -17.53 18.68
N ILE A 161 14.08 -16.69 18.99
CA ILE A 161 13.83 -15.44 18.30
C ILE A 161 14.21 -14.27 19.22
N ILE A 162 15.02 -13.35 18.69
CA ILE A 162 15.50 -12.19 19.44
C ILE A 162 15.01 -10.93 18.71
N ASP A 163 14.29 -10.05 19.40
CA ASP A 163 13.93 -8.74 18.89
C ASP A 163 15.10 -7.77 19.05
N GLY A 164 15.84 -7.55 17.99
CA GLY A 164 16.96 -6.61 17.95
C GLY A 164 16.55 -5.17 17.64
N ASP A 165 15.25 -4.90 17.42
CA ASP A 165 14.75 -3.53 17.19
C ASP A 165 14.57 -2.80 18.53
N MET A 166 15.67 -2.29 19.09
CA MET A 166 15.68 -1.57 20.36
C MET A 166 14.84 -0.27 20.33
N ARG A 167 14.46 0.20 19.15
CA ARG A 167 13.70 1.45 19.00
C ARG A 167 12.20 1.23 18.93
N ARG A 168 11.78 0.20 18.21
CA ARG A 168 10.37 -0.09 17.89
C ARG A 168 10.05 -1.57 17.97
N GLY A 169 10.74 -2.31 18.83
CA GLY A 169 10.51 -3.74 19.03
C GLY A 169 9.06 -4.02 19.42
N TYR A 170 8.44 -4.97 18.74
CA TYR A 170 7.08 -5.38 19.06
C TYR A 170 6.82 -6.87 18.81
N LEU A 171 7.88 -7.69 18.71
CA LEU A 171 7.74 -9.15 18.58
C LEU A 171 6.99 -9.75 19.77
N HIS A 172 7.13 -9.19 20.96
CA HIS A 172 6.39 -9.59 22.17
C HIS A 172 4.87 -9.68 21.94
N LYS A 173 4.29 -8.83 21.07
CA LYS A 173 2.86 -8.82 20.75
C LYS A 173 2.41 -10.06 19.96
N TYR A 174 3.30 -10.69 19.20
CA TYR A 174 2.99 -11.92 18.48
C TYR A 174 2.90 -13.12 19.43
N PHE A 175 3.69 -13.10 20.51
CA PHE A 175 3.75 -14.18 21.49
C PHE A 175 2.94 -13.93 22.77
N ASN A 176 2.22 -12.78 22.81
CA ASN A 176 1.42 -12.36 23.96
C ASN A 176 2.24 -12.30 25.27
N HIS A 177 3.46 -11.78 25.18
CA HIS A 177 4.34 -11.51 26.30
C HIS A 177 4.45 -10.03 26.58
N ASP A 178 4.86 -9.68 27.80
CA ASP A 178 5.27 -8.33 28.11
C ASP A 178 6.64 -8.04 27.48
N ASN A 179 6.95 -6.77 27.28
CA ASN A 179 8.23 -6.35 26.68
C ASN A 179 9.35 -6.10 27.71
N GLN A 180 9.06 -6.34 28.98
CA GLN A 180 10.01 -6.21 30.09
C GLN A 180 9.93 -7.43 31.01
N PRO A 181 11.07 -7.94 31.52
CA PRO A 181 12.43 -7.58 31.12
C PRO A 181 12.76 -8.00 29.69
N GLY A 182 13.54 -7.21 28.96
CA GLY A 182 13.90 -7.46 27.58
C GLY A 182 15.41 -7.54 27.35
N LEU A 183 15.82 -7.49 26.09
CA LEU A 183 17.21 -7.57 25.69
C LEU A 183 18.07 -6.45 26.30
N ALA A 184 17.51 -5.24 26.45
CA ALA A 184 18.21 -4.10 27.04
C ALA A 184 18.58 -4.34 28.50
N GLU A 185 17.62 -4.84 29.29
CA GLU A 185 17.84 -5.16 30.72
C GLU A 185 18.82 -6.30 30.85
N TYR A 186 18.73 -7.33 30.00
CA TYR A 186 19.67 -8.44 30.00
C TYR A 186 21.12 -8.00 29.72
N LEU A 187 21.30 -7.13 28.71
CA LEU A 187 22.64 -6.61 28.38
C LEU A 187 23.21 -5.71 29.48
N ASN A 188 22.38 -4.90 30.11
CA ASN A 188 22.81 -4.06 31.24
C ASN A 188 23.15 -4.86 32.50
N ALA A 189 22.50 -5.99 32.74
CA ALA A 189 22.76 -6.84 33.89
C ALA A 189 24.07 -7.64 33.77
N GLN A 190 24.69 -7.67 32.61
CA GLN A 190 25.97 -8.34 32.36
C GLN A 190 27.20 -7.41 32.43
N GLN A 191 27.01 -6.12 32.65
CA GLN A 191 28.04 -5.13 32.91
C GLN A 191 28.24 -4.91 34.41
#